data_25a60d41124d5d4bfed87f7bfc8ba634
#
_entry.id   25a60d41124d5d4bfed87f7bfc8ba634
#
_cell.length_a   1.000
_cell.length_b   1.000
_cell.length_c   1.000
_cell.angle_alpha   90.00
_cell.angle_beta   90.00
_cell.angle_gamma   90.00
#
_symmetry.space_group_name_H-M   'P 1'
#
loop_
_entity.id
_entity.type
_entity.pdbx_description
1 polymer ?
#
loop_
_entity_poly.entity_id
_entity_poly.type
_entity_poly.pdbx_seq_one_letter_code
_entity_poly.pdbx_strand_id
1 'polypeptide(L)'
;IITGLVEEKTSHKVIYGGSNATKRLIAANGQLNDVTFLNGNFVIVPRYVFDKIGFLDKLFHHDLGDVDYGLTAQEQGMHVYTSRCYIGCTDVALRSKHMRIRMSNVGFIKRFKRLYSPLGSNPFITFYFKRKHQGYLNAFIYFFYLHFINLLPDAVWNKVSRLRY
;
A
#
# COMPACT_ATOMS: atom_id res chain seq x y z
N ILE A 1 -9.32 -6.43 -14.05
CA ILE A 1 -7.96 -6.64 -13.51
C ILE A 1 -8.01 -7.81 -12.55
N ILE A 2 -6.98 -8.67 -12.54
CA ILE A 2 -6.87 -9.77 -11.57
C ILE A 2 -5.53 -9.63 -10.83
N THR A 3 -5.58 -9.63 -9.49
CA THR A 3 -4.39 -9.73 -8.64
C THR A 3 -4.23 -11.15 -8.11
N GLY A 4 -3.03 -11.69 -8.21
CA GLY A 4 -2.71 -13.03 -7.76
C GLY A 4 -2.53 -13.10 -6.25
N LEU A 5 -3.15 -14.08 -5.63
CA LEU A 5 -2.99 -14.38 -4.21
C LEU A 5 -1.76 -15.23 -3.97
N VAL A 6 -0.93 -14.86 -2.99
CA VAL A 6 0.27 -15.58 -2.58
C VAL A 6 0.18 -15.92 -1.11
N GLU A 7 0.49 -17.17 -0.77
CA GLU A 7 0.48 -17.65 0.60
C GLU A 7 1.89 -17.76 1.21
N GLU A 8 1.96 -17.82 2.51
CA GLU A 8 3.18 -18.19 3.24
C GLU A 8 3.39 -19.70 3.17
N LYS A 9 4.64 -20.13 2.92
CA LYS A 9 5.01 -21.54 2.76
C LYS A 9 4.65 -22.43 3.95
N THR A 10 4.78 -21.91 5.17
CA THR A 10 4.63 -22.71 6.40
C THR A 10 3.23 -22.62 6.98
N SER A 11 2.64 -21.44 7.04
CA SER A 11 1.32 -21.24 7.67
C SER A 11 0.15 -21.32 6.71
N HIS A 12 0.41 -21.34 5.39
CA HIS A 12 -0.60 -21.28 4.33
C HIS A 12 -1.55 -20.08 4.43
N LYS A 13 -1.14 -19.01 5.15
CA LYS A 13 -1.92 -17.78 5.23
C LYS A 13 -1.59 -16.86 4.07
N VAL A 14 -2.59 -16.14 3.58
CA VAL A 14 -2.40 -15.13 2.55
C VAL A 14 -1.46 -14.03 3.06
N ILE A 15 -0.44 -13.70 2.28
CA ILE A 15 0.53 -12.63 2.61
C ILE A 15 0.62 -11.56 1.53
N TYR A 16 0.28 -11.88 0.29
CA TYR A 16 0.17 -10.92 -0.80
C TYR A 16 -1.10 -11.17 -1.61
N GLY A 17 -1.55 -10.13 -2.29
CA GLY A 17 -2.74 -10.10 -3.11
C GLY A 17 -3.60 -8.88 -2.79
N GLY A 18 -4.84 -8.89 -3.26
CA GLY A 18 -5.77 -7.79 -3.03
C GLY A 18 -6.25 -7.71 -1.58
N SER A 19 -6.64 -6.51 -1.17
CA SER A 19 -7.29 -6.28 0.12
C SER A 19 -8.63 -5.57 -0.04
N ASN A 20 -9.51 -5.75 0.94
CA ASN A 20 -10.81 -5.11 1.01
C ASN A 20 -10.72 -3.66 1.50
N ALA A 21 -11.86 -2.97 1.61
CA ALA A 21 -11.95 -1.58 2.07
C ALA A 21 -11.39 -1.36 3.49
N THR A 22 -11.39 -2.39 4.35
CA THR A 22 -10.78 -2.33 5.69
C THR A 22 -9.29 -2.69 5.69
N LYS A 23 -8.68 -2.84 4.51
CA LYS A 23 -7.26 -3.19 4.28
C LYS A 23 -6.89 -4.59 4.79
N ARG A 24 -7.85 -5.48 4.94
CA ARG A 24 -7.61 -6.89 5.24
C ARG A 24 -7.34 -7.65 3.94
N LEU A 25 -6.30 -8.45 3.92
CA LEU A 25 -6.01 -9.35 2.80
C LEU A 25 -7.15 -10.34 2.59
N ILE A 26 -7.46 -10.61 1.33
CA ILE A 26 -8.51 -11.55 0.92
C ILE A 26 -7.84 -12.90 0.69
N ALA A 27 -8.33 -13.94 1.35
CA ALA A 27 -7.86 -15.30 1.16
C ALA A 27 -8.52 -15.99 -0.05
N ALA A 28 -7.84 -16.97 -0.62
CA ALA A 28 -8.40 -17.79 -1.69
C ALA A 28 -9.58 -18.64 -1.17
N ASN A 29 -10.67 -18.65 -1.93
CA ASN A 29 -11.89 -19.40 -1.60
C ASN A 29 -12.53 -20.09 -2.83
N GLY A 30 -11.77 -20.22 -3.91
CA GLY A 30 -12.26 -20.81 -5.18
C GLY A 30 -13.02 -19.83 -6.08
N GLN A 31 -13.25 -18.60 -5.64
CA GLN A 31 -14.01 -17.59 -6.38
C GLN A 31 -13.16 -16.32 -6.66
N LEU A 32 -13.61 -15.53 -7.62
CA LEU A 32 -13.11 -14.18 -7.82
C LEU A 32 -13.76 -13.29 -6.77
N ASN A 33 -12.95 -12.65 -5.92
CA ASN A 33 -13.45 -11.74 -4.89
C ASN A 33 -13.09 -10.29 -5.27
N ASP A 34 -14.01 -9.36 -5.04
CA ASP A 34 -13.77 -7.94 -5.27
C ASP A 34 -12.64 -7.41 -4.40
N VAL A 35 -11.76 -6.62 -5.01
CA VAL A 35 -10.58 -6.02 -4.39
C VAL A 35 -10.74 -4.50 -4.37
N THR A 36 -10.58 -3.89 -3.21
CA THR A 36 -10.50 -2.42 -3.10
C THR A 36 -9.08 -1.93 -3.37
N PHE A 37 -8.09 -2.56 -2.75
CA PHE A 37 -6.69 -2.15 -2.91
C PHE A 37 -5.89 -3.25 -3.61
N LEU A 38 -5.47 -2.95 -4.83
CA LEU A 38 -4.64 -3.83 -5.66
C LEU A 38 -3.24 -3.98 -5.05
N ASN A 39 -2.67 -5.17 -5.16
CA ASN A 39 -1.26 -5.41 -4.87
C ASN A 39 -0.53 -5.88 -6.12
N GLY A 40 0.57 -5.23 -6.44
CA GLY A 40 1.29 -5.37 -7.70
C GLY A 40 2.27 -6.54 -7.82
N ASN A 41 2.34 -7.45 -6.82
CA ASN A 41 3.29 -8.57 -6.90
C ASN A 41 3.01 -9.52 -8.08
N PHE A 42 1.74 -9.70 -8.41
CA PHE A 42 1.31 -10.38 -9.63
C PHE A 42 -0.03 -9.78 -10.07
N VAL A 43 -0.09 -9.23 -11.28
CA VAL A 43 -1.30 -8.59 -11.82
C VAL A 43 -1.45 -8.94 -13.29
N ILE A 44 -2.67 -9.33 -13.66
CA ILE A 44 -3.09 -9.44 -15.05
C ILE A 44 -4.00 -8.26 -15.36
N VAL A 45 -3.56 -7.44 -16.32
CA VAL A 45 -4.33 -6.29 -16.82
C VAL A 45 -4.83 -6.61 -18.22
N PRO A 46 -6.15 -6.71 -18.43
CA PRO A 46 -6.71 -6.88 -19.77
C PRO A 46 -6.38 -5.70 -20.67
N ARG A 47 -6.18 -5.94 -21.94
CA ARG A 47 -5.81 -4.92 -22.93
C ARG A 47 -6.74 -3.71 -22.92
N TYR A 48 -8.05 -3.92 -22.85
CA TYR A 48 -9.04 -2.84 -22.84
C TYR A 48 -8.92 -1.91 -21.62
N VAL A 49 -8.46 -2.42 -20.47
CA VAL A 49 -8.18 -1.58 -19.29
C VAL A 49 -7.01 -0.67 -19.57
N PHE A 50 -5.92 -1.26 -20.09
CA PHE A 50 -4.74 -0.50 -20.49
C PHE A 50 -5.05 0.57 -21.53
N ASP A 51 -5.86 0.25 -22.53
CA ASP A 51 -6.25 1.21 -23.59
C ASP A 51 -7.08 2.36 -23.01
N LYS A 52 -7.82 2.14 -21.91
CA LYS A 52 -8.66 3.16 -21.27
C LYS A 52 -7.93 4.03 -20.26
N ILE A 53 -7.06 3.47 -19.42
CA ILE A 53 -6.40 4.21 -18.33
C ILE A 53 -4.88 4.34 -18.51
N GLY A 54 -4.28 3.69 -19.49
CA GLY A 54 -2.85 3.77 -19.81
C GLY A 54 -1.95 3.00 -18.83
N PHE A 55 -0.73 3.49 -18.69
CA PHE A 55 0.30 2.94 -17.81
C PHE A 55 0.13 3.40 -16.36
N LEU A 56 0.90 2.76 -15.46
CA LEU A 56 1.07 3.26 -14.09
C LEU A 56 1.60 4.69 -14.11
N ASP A 57 1.13 5.50 -13.16
CA ASP A 57 1.60 6.88 -13.01
C ASP A 57 3.08 6.90 -12.60
N LYS A 58 3.88 7.60 -13.39
CA LYS A 58 5.33 7.71 -13.24
C LYS A 58 5.79 8.32 -11.91
N LEU A 59 4.91 9.01 -11.19
CA LEU A 59 5.22 9.55 -9.87
C LEU A 59 5.39 8.46 -8.80
N PHE A 60 4.80 7.29 -9.01
CA PHE A 60 4.85 6.18 -8.06
C PHE A 60 5.97 5.20 -8.40
N HIS A 61 7.21 5.51 -8.00
CA HIS A 61 8.38 4.68 -8.36
C HIS A 61 8.50 3.39 -7.55
N HIS A 62 8.09 3.37 -6.26
CA HIS A 62 8.35 2.26 -5.34
C HIS A 62 7.19 1.89 -4.42
N ASP A 63 6.14 2.70 -4.37
CA ASP A 63 4.99 2.49 -3.50
C ASP A 63 3.74 3.15 -4.09
N LEU A 64 2.57 2.64 -3.76
CA LEU A 64 1.26 3.16 -4.16
C LEU A 64 0.90 3.05 -5.65
N GLY A 65 1.82 2.73 -6.56
CA GLY A 65 1.53 2.70 -8.00
C GLY A 65 0.52 1.62 -8.39
N ASP A 66 0.62 0.46 -7.79
CA ASP A 66 -0.34 -0.62 -7.94
C ASP A 66 -1.71 -0.26 -7.36
N VAL A 67 -1.71 0.31 -6.16
CA VAL A 67 -2.94 0.78 -5.50
C VAL A 67 -3.60 1.90 -6.31
N ASP A 68 -2.81 2.87 -6.78
CA ASP A 68 -3.29 3.97 -7.62
C ASP A 68 -3.94 3.45 -8.91
N TYR A 69 -3.28 2.50 -9.58
CA TYR A 69 -3.78 1.91 -10.81
C TYR A 69 -5.11 1.18 -10.62
N GLY A 70 -5.20 0.38 -9.54
CA GLY A 70 -6.43 -0.33 -9.18
C GLY A 70 -7.59 0.61 -8.85
N LEU A 71 -7.33 1.67 -8.07
CA LEU A 71 -8.34 2.68 -7.74
C LEU A 71 -8.77 3.48 -8.98
N THR A 72 -7.83 3.91 -9.82
CA THR A 72 -8.13 4.61 -11.07
C THR A 72 -8.99 3.74 -11.99
N ALA A 73 -8.72 2.44 -12.09
CA ALA A 73 -9.56 1.52 -12.87
C ALA A 73 -10.98 1.43 -12.30
N GLN A 74 -11.12 1.34 -10.99
CA GLN A 74 -12.43 1.27 -10.32
C GLN A 74 -13.22 2.58 -10.49
N GLU A 75 -12.58 3.74 -10.41
CA GLU A 75 -13.18 5.06 -10.68
C GLU A 75 -13.73 5.15 -12.12
N GLN A 76 -13.15 4.38 -13.06
CA GLN A 76 -13.62 4.27 -14.44
C GLN A 76 -14.64 3.13 -14.66
N GLY A 77 -15.18 2.56 -13.59
CA GLY A 77 -16.20 1.50 -13.62
C GLY A 77 -15.66 0.10 -13.93
N MET A 78 -14.34 -0.12 -13.79
CA MET A 78 -13.74 -1.42 -14.02
C MET A 78 -13.58 -2.19 -12.71
N HIS A 79 -13.73 -3.51 -12.78
CA HIS A 79 -13.58 -4.37 -11.61
C HIS A 79 -12.15 -4.84 -11.42
N VAL A 80 -11.77 -4.99 -10.14
CA VAL A 80 -10.51 -5.61 -9.71
C VAL A 80 -10.85 -6.81 -8.86
N TYR A 81 -10.34 -7.99 -9.23
CA TYR A 81 -10.62 -9.26 -8.56
C TYR A 81 -9.35 -9.94 -8.06
N THR A 82 -9.49 -10.83 -7.07
CA THR A 82 -8.45 -11.78 -6.72
C THR A 82 -8.41 -12.94 -7.73
N SER A 83 -7.29 -13.68 -7.76
CA SER A 83 -7.28 -15.03 -8.31
C SER A 83 -8.18 -15.96 -7.45
N ARG A 84 -8.67 -17.05 -8.05
CA ARG A 84 -9.52 -18.04 -7.35
C ARG A 84 -8.76 -18.88 -6.35
N CYS A 85 -7.49 -19.16 -6.65
CA CYS A 85 -6.57 -19.94 -5.82
C CYS A 85 -5.27 -19.17 -5.59
N TYR A 86 -4.45 -19.66 -4.69
CA TYR A 86 -3.07 -19.18 -4.55
C TYR A 86 -2.28 -19.53 -5.80
N ILE A 87 -1.57 -18.53 -6.34
CA ILE A 87 -0.74 -18.69 -7.56
C ILE A 87 0.72 -18.99 -7.23
N GLY A 88 1.07 -18.94 -5.96
CA GLY A 88 2.42 -19.21 -5.48
C GLY A 88 2.52 -19.09 -3.97
N CYS A 89 3.68 -19.46 -3.45
CA CYS A 89 4.02 -19.35 -2.04
C CYS A 89 5.40 -18.69 -1.88
N THR A 90 5.61 -18.00 -0.77
CA THR A 90 6.90 -17.38 -0.43
C THR A 90 7.07 -17.30 1.09
N ASP A 91 8.27 -16.95 1.52
CA ASP A 91 8.56 -16.70 2.93
C ASP A 91 8.05 -15.30 3.33
N VAL A 92 7.68 -15.13 4.60
CA VAL A 92 7.21 -13.84 5.09
C VAL A 92 8.32 -12.79 5.03
N ALA A 93 8.10 -11.72 4.31
CA ALA A 93 8.97 -10.55 4.39
C ALA A 93 8.66 -9.77 5.68
N LEU A 94 9.49 -9.93 6.71
CA LEU A 94 9.37 -9.31 8.04
C LEU A 94 9.48 -7.77 8.09
N ARG A 95 9.23 -7.06 6.99
CA ARG A 95 9.28 -5.59 6.97
C ARG A 95 7.96 -4.99 7.42
N SER A 96 7.91 -4.52 8.67
CA SER A 96 6.73 -3.82 9.18
C SER A 96 6.49 -2.51 8.42
N LYS A 97 5.22 -2.21 8.11
CA LYS A 97 4.80 -0.92 7.49
C LYS A 97 5.23 0.30 8.32
N HIS A 98 5.39 0.14 9.63
CA HIS A 98 5.82 1.20 10.54
C HIS A 98 7.22 1.74 10.23
N MET A 99 8.14 0.89 9.79
CA MET A 99 9.49 1.34 9.42
C MET A 99 9.53 2.26 8.19
N ARG A 100 8.49 2.27 7.37
CA ARG A 100 8.38 3.19 6.23
C ARG A 100 7.95 4.59 6.66
N ILE A 101 7.02 4.68 7.60
CA ILE A 101 6.44 5.95 8.08
C ILE A 101 7.39 6.64 9.03
N ARG A 102 8.01 5.88 9.96
CA ARG A 102 8.92 6.40 10.96
C ARG A 102 9.88 5.31 11.45
N MET A 103 11.16 5.66 11.53
CA MET A 103 12.19 4.84 12.18
C MET A 103 12.36 5.27 13.63
N SER A 104 12.45 4.31 14.54
CA SER A 104 12.86 4.53 15.93
C SER A 104 14.36 4.30 16.11
N ASN A 105 14.93 4.81 17.21
CA ASN A 105 16.34 4.66 17.58
C ASN A 105 17.34 5.20 16.55
N VAL A 106 16.94 6.23 15.79
CA VAL A 106 17.81 6.92 14.84
C VAL A 106 17.70 8.43 15.02
N GLY A 107 18.81 9.14 14.75
CA GLY A 107 18.84 10.59 14.82
C GLY A 107 17.83 11.25 13.85
N PHE A 108 17.40 12.46 14.22
CA PHE A 108 16.39 13.26 13.52
C PHE A 108 16.67 13.38 11.99
N ILE A 109 17.89 13.77 11.61
CA ILE A 109 18.25 13.94 10.20
C ILE A 109 18.10 12.61 9.41
N LYS A 110 18.56 11.50 9.99
CA LYS A 110 18.46 10.18 9.35
C LYS A 110 17.01 9.75 9.19
N ARG A 111 16.15 10.09 10.15
CA ARG A 111 14.72 9.83 10.13
C ARG A 111 14.04 10.55 8.96
N PHE A 112 14.31 11.84 8.78
CA PHE A 112 13.77 12.62 7.67
C PHE A 112 14.35 12.19 6.31
N LYS A 113 15.64 11.92 6.23
CA LYS A 113 16.24 11.35 5.00
C LYS A 113 15.54 10.05 4.60
N ARG A 114 15.20 9.20 5.57
CA ARG A 114 14.45 7.96 5.29
C ARG A 114 13.02 8.23 4.86
N LEU A 115 12.31 9.14 5.53
CA LEU A 115 10.92 9.50 5.19
C LEU A 115 10.80 9.95 3.72
N TYR A 116 11.72 10.78 3.27
CA TYR A 116 11.75 11.32 1.90
C TYR A 116 12.41 10.39 0.87
N SER A 117 12.99 9.27 1.31
CA SER A 117 13.60 8.31 0.38
C SER A 117 12.54 7.52 -0.39
N PRO A 118 12.89 6.91 -1.55
CA PRO A 118 11.98 6.05 -2.30
C PRO A 118 11.42 4.88 -1.47
N LEU A 119 12.20 4.38 -0.51
CA LEU A 119 11.78 3.28 0.39
C LEU A 119 11.06 3.78 1.65
N GLY A 120 10.90 5.09 1.83
CA GLY A 120 10.09 5.72 2.87
C GLY A 120 8.68 6.03 2.37
N SER A 121 7.85 6.59 3.26
CA SER A 121 6.54 7.13 2.88
C SER A 121 6.69 8.60 2.49
N ASN A 122 7.26 8.87 1.32
CA ASN A 122 7.56 10.22 0.86
C ASN A 122 6.31 11.12 0.96
N PRO A 123 6.36 12.22 1.75
CA PRO A 123 5.19 13.05 2.03
C PRO A 123 4.56 13.67 0.77
N PHE A 124 5.36 14.03 -0.24
CA PHE A 124 4.84 14.61 -1.47
C PHE A 124 4.12 13.58 -2.34
N ILE A 125 4.70 12.38 -2.48
CA ILE A 125 4.09 11.27 -3.22
C ILE A 125 2.80 10.82 -2.53
N THR A 126 2.84 10.70 -1.20
CA THR A 126 1.66 10.35 -0.42
C THR A 126 0.58 11.44 -0.46
N PHE A 127 0.99 12.72 -0.45
CA PHE A 127 0.07 13.85 -0.62
C PHE A 127 -0.63 13.77 -1.98
N TYR A 128 0.13 13.57 -3.07
CA TYR A 128 -0.42 13.44 -4.41
C TYR A 128 -1.45 12.30 -4.50
N PHE A 129 -1.09 11.11 -4.00
CA PHE A 129 -1.98 9.96 -3.94
C PHE A 129 -3.28 10.26 -3.18
N LYS A 130 -3.16 10.83 -1.97
CA LYS A 130 -4.31 11.13 -1.14
C LYS A 130 -5.20 12.22 -1.73
N ARG A 131 -4.59 13.25 -2.35
CA ARG A 131 -5.33 14.27 -3.05
C ARG A 131 -6.17 13.66 -4.19
N LYS A 132 -5.59 12.76 -4.97
CA LYS A 132 -6.23 12.11 -6.11
C LYS A 132 -7.44 11.26 -5.69
N HIS A 133 -7.31 10.44 -4.66
CA HIS A 133 -8.32 9.44 -4.27
C HIS A 133 -9.13 9.78 -3.03
N GLN A 134 -8.71 10.73 -2.21
CA GLN A 134 -9.32 11.03 -0.90
C GLN A 134 -9.58 12.53 -0.67
N GLY A 135 -9.21 13.37 -1.63
CA GLY A 135 -9.40 14.81 -1.56
C GLY A 135 -8.30 15.58 -0.80
N TYR A 136 -8.31 16.89 -0.96
CA TYR A 136 -7.28 17.80 -0.43
C TYR A 136 -7.17 17.76 1.10
N LEU A 137 -8.29 17.73 1.82
CA LEU A 137 -8.29 17.76 3.29
C LEU A 137 -7.51 16.56 3.85
N ASN A 138 -7.81 15.36 3.37
CA ASN A 138 -7.12 14.13 3.79
C ASN A 138 -5.63 14.15 3.39
N ALA A 139 -5.30 14.72 2.25
CA ALA A 139 -3.93 14.88 1.80
C ALA A 139 -3.13 15.78 2.75
N PHE A 140 -3.66 16.95 3.12
CA PHE A 140 -3.03 17.87 4.08
C PHE A 140 -2.90 17.27 5.47
N ILE A 141 -3.97 16.67 6.01
CA ILE A 141 -3.94 16.03 7.33
C ILE A 141 -2.82 14.98 7.38
N TYR A 142 -2.73 14.13 6.36
CA TYR A 142 -1.72 13.08 6.35
C TYR A 142 -0.29 13.60 6.10
N PHE A 143 -0.14 14.62 5.29
CA PHE A 143 1.15 15.30 5.08
C PHE A 143 1.70 15.84 6.40
N PHE A 144 0.92 16.60 7.15
CA PHE A 144 1.32 17.11 8.46
C PHE A 144 1.50 16.00 9.49
N TYR A 145 0.67 14.97 9.46
CA TYR A 145 0.83 13.80 10.31
C TYR A 145 2.19 13.13 10.14
N LEU A 146 2.65 12.90 8.90
CA LEU A 146 3.95 12.31 8.64
C LEU A 146 5.11 13.15 9.20
N HIS A 147 5.03 14.47 9.07
CA HIS A 147 6.03 15.37 9.64
C HIS A 147 5.98 15.35 11.16
N PHE A 148 4.79 15.51 11.72
CA PHE A 148 4.59 15.54 13.17
C PHE A 148 5.13 14.29 13.86
N ILE A 149 4.79 13.10 13.39
CA ILE A 149 5.28 11.86 14.03
C ILE A 149 6.81 11.71 13.91
N ASN A 150 7.44 12.25 12.86
CA ASN A 150 8.90 12.22 12.69
C ASN A 150 9.63 13.30 13.51
N LEU A 151 8.93 14.34 13.96
CA LEU A 151 9.42 15.33 14.91
C LEU A 151 9.40 14.82 16.37
N LEU A 152 8.48 13.93 16.71
CA LEU A 152 8.33 13.43 18.08
C LEU A 152 9.59 12.70 18.56
N PRO A 153 10.00 12.86 19.84
CA PRO A 153 11.00 12.01 20.47
C PRO A 153 10.58 10.53 20.48
N ASP A 154 11.55 9.62 20.46
CA ASP A 154 11.26 8.18 20.44
C ASP A 154 10.50 7.71 21.68
N ALA A 155 10.78 8.29 22.84
CA ALA A 155 10.05 7.97 24.09
C ALA A 155 8.55 8.24 23.96
N VAL A 156 8.18 9.37 23.34
CA VAL A 156 6.77 9.74 23.11
C VAL A 156 6.15 8.85 22.04
N TRP A 157 6.86 8.65 20.93
CA TRP A 157 6.36 7.81 19.84
C TRP A 157 6.10 6.37 20.30
N ASN A 158 7.04 5.75 21.01
CA ASN A 158 6.90 4.37 21.49
C ASN A 158 5.70 4.21 22.44
N LYS A 159 5.38 5.23 23.25
CA LYS A 159 4.19 5.23 24.10
C LYS A 159 2.90 5.32 23.26
N VAL A 160 2.85 6.24 22.30
CA VAL A 160 1.68 6.44 21.43
C VAL A 160 1.44 5.25 20.50
N SER A 161 2.50 4.67 19.94
CA SER A 161 2.39 3.53 19.03
C SER A 161 1.89 2.27 19.71
N ARG A 162 2.20 2.05 20.99
CA ARG A 162 1.67 0.93 21.79
C ARG A 162 0.18 1.04 22.11
N LEU A 163 -0.39 2.24 22.10
CA LEU A 163 -1.82 2.47 22.31
C LEU A 163 -2.67 2.17 21.07
N ARG A 164 -2.05 1.93 19.90
CA ARG A 164 -2.75 1.65 18.64
C ARG A 164 -2.85 0.15 18.31
N TYR A 165 -2.27 -0.70 19.14
CA TYR A 165 -2.26 -2.17 19.04
C TYR A 165 -2.65 -2.81 20.36
#